data_4021177764b3f2dc4b433a81786b471b
#
_entry.id   4021177764b3f2dc4b433a81786b471b
#
_cell.length_a   1.000
_cell.length_b   1.000
_cell.length_c   1.000
_cell.angle_alpha   90.00
_cell.angle_beta   90.00
_cell.angle_gamma   90.00
#
_symmetry.space_group_name_H-M   'P 1'
#
loop_
_entity.id
_entity.type
_entity.pdbx_description
1 polymer ?
#
loop_
_entity_poly.entity_id
_entity_poly.type
_entity_poly.pdbx_seq_one_letter_code
_entity_poly.pdbx_strand_id
1 'polypeptide(L)'
;MATEAQSDAGATTKQPRSSKYLKDVGQDRRATTQGRLAALLIAPGIAVLTVVIGYPVIDAILMAFQRDSGLDPATGLFVAGGSAGFANFTHWLLQQCTSQGGTSVACSPGTLGAQFWNAFGTTFFFTVITVILETAIGFWMAVIMSRTFRGRGLLRAAVLVPWAIPTAVTAKLWFFIFAFEGIANKLFGTAILWTGSEVPARTAIIIADT
;
A
#
# COMPACT_ATOMS: atom_id res chain seq x y z
N MET A 1 -11.39 -76.82 44.82
CA MET A 1 -10.59 -75.64 44.98
C MET A 1 -11.20 -74.57 44.12
N ALA A 2 -11.66 -73.50 44.75
CA ALA A 2 -12.52 -72.49 44.21
C ALA A 2 -11.72 -71.53 43.30
N THR A 3 -12.29 -71.19 42.15
CA THR A 3 -11.86 -70.10 41.31
C THR A 3 -12.99 -69.06 41.21
N GLU A 4 -12.78 -67.94 41.91
CA GLU A 4 -13.68 -66.79 41.86
C GLU A 4 -13.54 -66.09 40.53
N ALA A 5 -14.66 -65.92 39.85
CA ALA A 5 -14.82 -65.07 38.68
C ALA A 5 -15.16 -63.65 39.14
N GLN A 6 -14.23 -62.72 38.92
CA GLN A 6 -14.41 -61.30 39.19
C GLN A 6 -15.01 -60.63 37.98
N SER A 7 -16.28 -60.24 38.07
CA SER A 7 -17.05 -59.47 37.10
C SER A 7 -16.60 -58.00 37.16
N ASP A 8 -15.96 -57.54 36.11
CA ASP A 8 -15.60 -56.14 35.96
C ASP A 8 -16.73 -55.38 35.23
N ALA A 9 -17.56 -54.71 36.02
CA ALA A 9 -18.63 -53.86 35.54
C ALA A 9 -18.07 -52.48 35.19
N GLY A 10 -17.67 -52.28 33.95
CA GLY A 10 -17.26 -50.98 33.38
C GLY A 10 -18.40 -49.96 33.43
N ALA A 11 -18.42 -49.17 34.49
CA ALA A 11 -19.27 -48.00 34.57
C ALA A 11 -18.75 -46.89 33.70
N THR A 12 -19.27 -46.79 32.47
CA THR A 12 -19.08 -45.59 31.61
C THR A 12 -19.85 -44.44 32.22
N THR A 13 -19.20 -43.60 33.00
CA THR A 13 -19.71 -42.32 33.47
C THR A 13 -19.92 -41.40 32.27
N LYS A 14 -21.17 -41.36 31.76
CA LYS A 14 -21.60 -40.30 30.83
C LYS A 14 -21.44 -38.95 31.51
N GLN A 15 -20.42 -38.20 31.15
CA GLN A 15 -20.30 -36.79 31.54
C GLN A 15 -21.60 -36.04 31.16
N PRO A 16 -22.19 -35.30 32.10
CA PRO A 16 -23.48 -34.63 31.82
C PRO A 16 -23.26 -33.56 30.73
N ARG A 17 -24.08 -33.63 29.68
CA ARG A 17 -24.12 -32.67 28.55
C ARG A 17 -24.18 -31.20 29.00
N SER A 18 -24.54 -30.92 30.24
CA SER A 18 -24.65 -29.59 30.82
C SER A 18 -23.31 -28.87 30.94
N SER A 19 -22.21 -29.61 31.20
CA SER A 19 -20.86 -28.97 31.38
C SER A 19 -20.28 -28.43 30.08
N LYS A 20 -20.61 -29.04 28.95
CA LYS A 20 -20.18 -28.57 27.63
C LYS A 20 -20.90 -27.27 27.22
N TYR A 21 -22.21 -27.23 27.48
CA TYR A 21 -23.03 -26.04 27.20
C TYR A 21 -22.61 -24.80 28.02
N LEU A 22 -22.28 -25.02 29.29
CA LEU A 22 -21.78 -23.93 30.17
C LEU A 22 -20.40 -23.43 29.78
N LYS A 23 -19.55 -24.31 29.24
CA LYS A 23 -18.23 -23.89 28.69
C LYS A 23 -18.39 -23.05 27.40
N ASP A 24 -19.26 -23.46 26.49
CA ASP A 24 -19.49 -22.76 25.23
C ASP A 24 -20.10 -21.36 25.47
N VAL A 25 -21.10 -21.25 26.36
CA VAL A 25 -21.71 -19.96 26.73
C VAL A 25 -20.72 -19.05 27.47
N GLY A 26 -19.80 -19.60 28.27
CA GLY A 26 -18.76 -18.84 28.96
C GLY A 26 -17.67 -18.35 28.02
N GLN A 27 -17.35 -19.11 26.96
CA GLN A 27 -16.40 -18.71 25.94
C GLN A 27 -16.96 -17.61 25.04
N ASP A 28 -18.22 -17.71 24.62
CA ASP A 28 -18.87 -16.66 23.81
C ASP A 28 -18.99 -15.32 24.56
N ARG A 29 -19.33 -15.34 25.84
CA ARG A 29 -19.38 -14.12 26.64
C ARG A 29 -17.99 -13.48 26.83
N ARG A 30 -16.95 -14.27 26.99
CA ARG A 30 -15.56 -13.76 27.08
C ARG A 30 -15.09 -13.18 25.76
N ALA A 31 -15.37 -13.85 24.64
CA ALA A 31 -15.04 -13.38 23.31
C ALA A 31 -15.72 -12.04 22.99
N THR A 32 -17.01 -11.90 23.31
CA THR A 32 -17.76 -10.64 23.10
C THR A 32 -17.27 -9.50 24.00
N THR A 33 -16.90 -9.78 25.25
CA THR A 33 -16.37 -8.78 26.17
C THR A 33 -14.97 -8.35 25.75
N GLN A 34 -14.11 -9.28 25.32
CA GLN A 34 -12.77 -8.97 24.81
C GLN A 34 -12.85 -8.16 23.51
N GLY A 35 -13.79 -8.49 22.61
CA GLY A 35 -14.02 -7.73 21.39
C GLY A 35 -14.44 -6.28 21.66
N ARG A 36 -15.32 -6.06 22.63
CA ARG A 36 -15.76 -4.70 23.04
C ARG A 36 -14.62 -3.91 23.67
N LEU A 37 -13.79 -4.54 24.52
CA LEU A 37 -12.63 -3.89 25.13
C LEU A 37 -11.58 -3.53 24.07
N ALA A 38 -11.31 -4.44 23.14
CA ALA A 38 -10.42 -4.18 22.02
C ALA A 38 -10.94 -3.02 21.14
N ALA A 39 -12.22 -3.02 20.80
CA ALA A 39 -12.85 -1.94 20.06
C ALA A 39 -12.75 -0.60 20.79
N LEU A 40 -13.00 -0.58 22.11
CA LEU A 40 -12.90 0.64 22.92
C LEU A 40 -11.46 1.19 22.96
N LEU A 41 -10.47 0.31 23.06
CA LEU A 41 -9.04 0.70 23.07
C LEU A 41 -8.57 1.22 21.72
N ILE A 42 -9.10 0.68 20.61
CA ILE A 42 -8.73 1.07 19.25
C ILE A 42 -9.55 2.28 18.77
N ALA A 43 -10.76 2.47 19.31
CA ALA A 43 -11.69 3.53 18.90
C ALA A 43 -11.09 4.94 18.82
N PRO A 44 -10.31 5.43 19.80
CA PRO A 44 -9.72 6.76 19.71
C PRO A 44 -8.71 6.87 18.55
N GLY A 45 -7.92 5.83 18.30
CA GLY A 45 -7.02 5.81 17.16
C GLY A 45 -7.75 5.80 15.81
N ILE A 46 -8.80 4.98 15.69
CA ILE A 46 -9.65 4.94 14.48
C ILE A 46 -10.37 6.27 14.29
N ALA A 47 -10.88 6.88 15.37
CA ALA A 47 -11.56 8.17 15.27
C ALA A 47 -10.62 9.27 14.71
N VAL A 48 -9.40 9.36 15.22
CA VAL A 48 -8.39 10.30 14.70
C VAL A 48 -8.06 10.01 13.24
N LEU A 49 -7.81 8.75 12.88
CA LEU A 49 -7.53 8.37 11.50
C LEU A 49 -8.70 8.67 10.56
N THR A 50 -9.93 8.43 11.00
CA THR A 50 -11.13 8.73 10.20
C THR A 50 -11.27 10.23 9.95
N VAL A 51 -10.96 11.08 10.92
CA VAL A 51 -11.01 12.52 10.74
C VAL A 51 -9.85 13.00 9.85
N VAL A 52 -8.62 12.57 10.14
CA VAL A 52 -7.42 13.07 9.45
C VAL A 52 -7.31 12.55 8.02
N ILE A 53 -7.71 11.31 7.77
CA ILE A 53 -7.62 10.68 6.44
C ILE A 53 -8.99 10.68 5.76
N GLY A 54 -10.05 10.36 6.48
CA GLY A 54 -11.39 10.22 5.91
C GLY A 54 -11.94 11.52 5.36
N TYR A 55 -11.75 12.64 6.06
CA TYR A 55 -12.21 13.95 5.59
C TYR A 55 -11.55 14.35 4.25
N PRO A 56 -10.22 14.37 4.11
CA PRO A 56 -9.59 14.69 2.82
C PRO A 56 -9.95 13.73 1.69
N VAL A 57 -10.15 12.45 2.01
CA VAL A 57 -10.55 11.45 1.01
C VAL A 57 -11.97 11.73 0.50
N ILE A 58 -12.91 12.02 1.40
CA ILE A 58 -14.29 12.37 1.02
C ILE A 58 -14.28 13.64 0.20
N ASP A 59 -13.53 14.66 0.63
CA ASP A 59 -13.43 15.94 -0.05
C ASP A 59 -12.84 15.77 -1.46
N ALA A 60 -11.76 14.99 -1.61
CA ALA A 60 -11.19 14.65 -2.91
C ALA A 60 -12.18 13.92 -3.83
N ILE A 61 -12.98 13.01 -3.28
CA ILE A 61 -14.03 12.33 -4.05
C ILE A 61 -15.10 13.33 -4.50
N LEU A 62 -15.54 14.23 -3.63
CA LEU A 62 -16.52 15.26 -3.98
C LEU A 62 -15.98 16.24 -5.03
N MET A 63 -14.73 16.68 -4.89
CA MET A 63 -14.05 17.53 -5.87
C MET A 63 -13.91 16.86 -7.25
N ALA A 64 -13.72 15.54 -7.29
CA ALA A 64 -13.65 14.81 -8.56
C ALA A 64 -14.93 14.94 -9.42
N PHE A 65 -16.08 15.22 -8.81
CA PHE A 65 -17.36 15.46 -9.49
C PHE A 65 -17.68 16.95 -9.69
N GLN A 66 -16.78 17.84 -9.30
CA GLN A 66 -16.96 19.29 -9.41
C GLN A 66 -16.09 19.85 -10.54
N ARG A 67 -16.53 20.97 -11.08
CA ARG A 67 -15.76 21.80 -12.00
C ARG A 67 -15.20 22.98 -11.20
N ASP A 68 -13.91 23.25 -11.34
CA ASP A 68 -13.29 24.41 -10.72
C ASP A 68 -13.82 25.70 -11.34
N SER A 69 -13.91 26.73 -10.50
CA SER A 69 -14.14 28.10 -11.00
C SER A 69 -12.85 28.62 -11.63
N GLY A 70 -12.97 29.24 -12.78
CA GLY A 70 -11.81 29.74 -13.52
C GLY A 70 -12.18 30.67 -14.65
N LEU A 71 -11.21 31.11 -15.42
CA LEU A 71 -11.42 31.87 -16.63
C LEU A 71 -11.69 30.91 -17.79
N ASP A 72 -12.76 31.11 -18.51
CA ASP A 72 -13.00 30.41 -19.77
C ASP A 72 -11.94 30.84 -20.81
N PRO A 73 -11.13 29.90 -21.28
CA PRO A 73 -10.07 30.22 -22.24
C PRO A 73 -10.55 30.75 -23.58
N ALA A 74 -11.82 30.53 -23.93
CA ALA A 74 -12.41 31.03 -25.17
C ALA A 74 -12.92 32.46 -25.06
N THR A 75 -13.52 32.81 -23.94
CA THR A 75 -14.21 34.12 -23.77
C THR A 75 -13.47 35.06 -22.84
N GLY A 76 -12.52 34.55 -22.05
CA GLY A 76 -11.81 35.33 -20.99
C GLY A 76 -12.70 35.74 -19.82
N LEU A 77 -13.95 35.25 -19.79
CA LEU A 77 -14.91 35.56 -18.73
C LEU A 77 -14.75 34.55 -17.58
N PHE A 78 -15.04 35.02 -16.37
CA PHE A 78 -15.04 34.16 -15.19
C PHE A 78 -16.24 33.21 -15.21
N VAL A 79 -15.97 31.90 -15.19
CA VAL A 79 -16.98 30.86 -15.10
C VAL A 79 -17.03 30.36 -13.67
N ALA A 80 -18.20 30.40 -13.06
CA ALA A 80 -18.42 29.84 -11.75
C ALA A 80 -18.27 28.31 -11.78
N GLY A 81 -17.66 27.74 -10.73
CA GLY A 81 -17.60 26.32 -10.53
C GLY A 81 -18.99 25.70 -10.39
N GLY A 82 -19.07 24.39 -10.51
CA GLY A 82 -20.32 23.67 -10.39
C GLY A 82 -20.15 22.16 -10.51
N SER A 83 -21.26 21.43 -10.58
CA SER A 83 -21.20 19.98 -10.77
C SER A 83 -20.75 19.65 -12.19
N ALA A 84 -19.71 18.82 -12.30
CA ALA A 84 -19.24 18.25 -13.57
C ALA A 84 -19.78 16.83 -13.82
N GLY A 85 -20.44 16.21 -12.83
CA GLY A 85 -20.83 14.81 -12.92
C GLY A 85 -19.65 13.92 -13.26
N PHE A 86 -19.78 13.08 -14.27
CA PHE A 86 -18.69 12.18 -14.72
C PHE A 86 -17.79 12.79 -15.81
N ALA A 87 -17.97 14.06 -16.16
CA ALA A 87 -17.23 14.68 -17.26
C ALA A 87 -15.71 14.66 -17.02
N ASN A 88 -15.25 14.87 -15.77
CA ASN A 88 -13.85 14.81 -15.44
C ASN A 88 -13.24 13.43 -15.71
N PHE A 89 -13.97 12.36 -15.39
CA PHE A 89 -13.49 10.99 -15.62
C PHE A 89 -13.45 10.65 -17.12
N THR A 90 -14.50 11.00 -17.87
CA THR A 90 -14.51 10.76 -19.32
C THR A 90 -13.45 11.57 -20.03
N HIS A 91 -13.18 12.79 -19.56
CA HIS A 91 -12.14 13.66 -20.09
C HIS A 91 -10.75 13.02 -20.00
N TRP A 92 -10.39 12.51 -18.83
CA TRP A 92 -9.10 11.85 -18.61
C TRP A 92 -9.00 10.49 -19.30
N LEU A 93 -10.05 9.66 -19.20
CA LEU A 93 -10.06 8.32 -19.81
C LEU A 93 -10.00 8.36 -21.34
N LEU A 94 -10.67 9.32 -21.96
CA LEU A 94 -10.69 9.49 -23.41
C LEU A 94 -9.61 10.46 -23.91
N GLN A 95 -8.76 10.96 -23.02
CA GLN A 95 -7.72 11.93 -23.34
C GLN A 95 -8.23 13.14 -24.15
N GLN A 96 -9.37 13.66 -23.71
CA GLN A 96 -10.01 14.83 -24.32
C GLN A 96 -9.55 16.10 -23.63
N CYS A 97 -9.28 17.12 -24.41
CA CYS A 97 -8.95 18.47 -23.98
C CYS A 97 -9.99 19.46 -24.50
N THR A 98 -10.24 20.53 -23.76
CA THR A 98 -11.14 21.57 -24.21
C THR A 98 -10.41 22.50 -25.16
N SER A 99 -10.92 22.62 -26.39
CA SER A 99 -10.44 23.62 -27.38
C SER A 99 -10.86 25.03 -27.00
N GLN A 100 -10.18 26.03 -27.56
CA GLN A 100 -10.53 27.46 -27.37
C GLN A 100 -12.00 27.81 -27.71
N GLY A 101 -12.70 26.96 -28.44
CA GLY A 101 -14.13 27.10 -28.74
C GLY A 101 -15.06 26.30 -27.84
N GLY A 102 -14.56 25.73 -26.69
CA GLY A 102 -15.37 24.95 -25.76
C GLY A 102 -15.72 23.53 -26.23
N THR A 103 -15.22 23.10 -27.38
CA THR A 103 -15.44 21.74 -27.91
C THR A 103 -14.40 20.76 -27.39
N SER A 104 -14.81 19.53 -27.11
CA SER A 104 -13.89 18.45 -26.70
C SER A 104 -13.12 17.95 -27.93
N VAL A 105 -11.82 18.04 -27.88
CA VAL A 105 -10.88 17.56 -28.91
C VAL A 105 -9.88 16.62 -28.30
N ALA A 106 -9.24 15.75 -29.07
CA ALA A 106 -8.16 14.95 -28.60
C ALA A 106 -7.00 15.83 -28.09
N CYS A 107 -6.44 15.49 -26.93
CA CYS A 107 -5.32 16.24 -26.35
C CYS A 107 -4.10 16.20 -27.26
N SER A 108 -3.44 17.35 -27.44
CA SER A 108 -2.19 17.42 -28.19
C SER A 108 -1.10 16.59 -27.53
N PRO A 109 -0.23 15.92 -28.32
CA PRO A 109 0.92 15.19 -27.77
C PRO A 109 1.77 16.10 -26.87
N GLY A 110 2.17 15.59 -25.71
CA GLY A 110 2.95 16.33 -24.71
C GLY A 110 2.13 17.06 -23.64
N THR A 111 0.82 17.15 -23.78
CA THR A 111 -0.06 17.67 -22.71
C THR A 111 -0.32 16.60 -21.64
N LEU A 112 -0.62 17.03 -20.41
CA LEU A 112 -0.94 16.11 -19.31
C LEU A 112 -2.11 15.18 -19.65
N GLY A 113 -3.13 15.67 -20.33
CA GLY A 113 -4.27 14.87 -20.76
C GLY A 113 -3.91 13.75 -21.74
N ALA A 114 -2.97 14.00 -22.65
CA ALA A 114 -2.47 12.99 -23.59
C ALA A 114 -1.56 11.93 -22.94
N GLN A 115 -1.04 12.20 -21.73
CA GLN A 115 -0.11 11.33 -21.02
C GLN A 115 -0.77 10.42 -19.99
N PHE A 116 -2.07 10.50 -19.80
CA PHE A 116 -2.77 9.75 -18.75
C PHE A 116 -2.50 8.25 -18.80
N TRP A 117 -2.71 7.60 -19.93
CA TRP A 117 -2.49 6.15 -20.05
C TRP A 117 -1.03 5.75 -19.98
N ASN A 118 -0.13 6.62 -20.44
CA ASN A 118 1.31 6.39 -20.28
C ASN A 118 1.73 6.48 -18.81
N ALA A 119 1.24 7.47 -18.07
CA ALA A 119 1.47 7.60 -16.63
C ALA A 119 0.87 6.42 -15.86
N PHE A 120 -0.35 6.02 -16.21
CA PHE A 120 -1.00 4.84 -15.61
C PHE A 120 -0.19 3.56 -15.84
N GLY A 121 0.22 3.31 -17.09
CA GLY A 121 1.02 2.14 -17.46
C GLY A 121 2.37 2.13 -16.75
N THR A 122 3.03 3.28 -16.65
CA THR A 122 4.31 3.44 -15.93
C THR A 122 4.15 3.17 -14.43
N THR A 123 3.12 3.73 -13.82
CA THR A 123 2.81 3.49 -12.40
C THR A 123 2.51 2.01 -12.14
N PHE A 124 1.68 1.41 -12.97
CA PHE A 124 1.35 -0.01 -12.85
C PHE A 124 2.58 -0.91 -13.00
N PHE A 125 3.45 -0.61 -13.98
CA PHE A 125 4.70 -1.31 -14.19
C PHE A 125 5.60 -1.28 -12.93
N PHE A 126 5.85 -0.09 -12.38
CA PHE A 126 6.65 0.02 -11.16
C PHE A 126 5.99 -0.69 -9.99
N THR A 127 4.70 -0.46 -9.75
CA THR A 127 3.99 -1.09 -8.63
C THR A 127 4.08 -2.61 -8.67
N VAL A 128 3.86 -3.23 -9.82
CA VAL A 128 3.91 -4.70 -9.94
C VAL A 128 5.32 -5.22 -9.67
N ILE A 129 6.33 -4.60 -10.26
CA ILE A 129 7.71 -5.08 -10.14
C ILE A 129 8.24 -4.86 -8.72
N THR A 130 8.10 -3.65 -8.16
CA THR A 130 8.64 -3.34 -6.83
C THR A 130 7.94 -4.15 -5.75
N VAL A 131 6.60 -4.24 -5.77
CA VAL A 131 5.85 -5.03 -4.78
C VAL A 131 6.21 -6.51 -4.82
N ILE A 132 6.42 -7.09 -6.00
CA ILE A 132 6.86 -8.49 -6.11
C ILE A 132 8.26 -8.66 -5.50
N LEU A 133 9.21 -7.79 -5.84
CA LEU A 133 10.58 -7.84 -5.34
C LEU A 133 10.63 -7.61 -3.83
N GLU A 134 9.99 -6.56 -3.33
CA GLU A 134 9.91 -6.25 -1.90
C GLU A 134 9.28 -7.39 -1.10
N THR A 135 8.16 -7.94 -1.61
CA THR A 135 7.48 -9.07 -0.95
C THR A 135 8.38 -10.30 -0.91
N ALA A 136 9.06 -10.63 -2.01
CA ALA A 136 9.96 -11.77 -2.07
C ALA A 136 11.15 -11.63 -1.13
N ILE A 137 11.81 -10.46 -1.13
CA ILE A 137 12.95 -10.15 -0.26
C ILE A 137 12.50 -10.12 1.21
N GLY A 138 11.40 -9.41 1.50
CA GLY A 138 10.85 -9.30 2.85
C GLY A 138 10.42 -10.65 3.42
N PHE A 139 9.77 -11.49 2.60
CA PHE A 139 9.41 -12.84 2.99
C PHE A 139 10.64 -13.69 3.30
N TRP A 140 11.67 -13.65 2.45
CA TRP A 140 12.89 -14.38 2.68
C TRP A 140 13.62 -13.93 3.95
N MET A 141 13.73 -12.62 4.16
CA MET A 141 14.28 -12.06 5.39
C MET A 141 13.48 -12.48 6.63
N ALA A 142 12.14 -12.49 6.54
CA ALA A 142 11.29 -12.94 7.64
C ALA A 142 11.54 -14.42 7.99
N VAL A 143 11.70 -15.28 6.98
CA VAL A 143 12.03 -16.71 7.18
C VAL A 143 13.40 -16.88 7.86
N ILE A 144 14.43 -16.12 7.45
CA ILE A 144 15.75 -16.15 8.09
C ILE A 144 15.64 -15.68 9.55
N MET A 145 14.95 -14.56 9.78
CA MET A 145 14.78 -13.98 11.11
C MET A 145 13.89 -14.81 12.05
N SER A 146 13.06 -15.71 11.51
CA SER A 146 12.25 -16.64 12.32
C SER A 146 13.10 -17.72 12.98
N ARG A 147 14.24 -18.07 12.40
CA ARG A 147 15.15 -19.10 12.92
C ARG A 147 15.91 -18.61 14.15
N THR A 148 16.25 -19.53 15.05
CA THR A 148 17.06 -19.24 16.23
C THR A 148 18.54 -19.46 15.89
N PHE A 149 19.29 -18.35 15.80
CA PHE A 149 20.75 -18.40 15.57
C PHE A 149 21.46 -17.29 16.35
N ARG A 150 22.77 -17.46 16.56
CA ARG A 150 23.63 -16.46 17.20
C ARG A 150 23.74 -15.22 16.28
N GLY A 151 23.44 -14.02 16.80
CA GLY A 151 23.48 -12.78 16.02
C GLY A 151 22.12 -12.32 15.46
N ARG A 152 21.03 -13.05 15.72
CA ARG A 152 19.67 -12.67 15.27
C ARG A 152 19.26 -11.25 15.70
N GLY A 153 19.67 -10.81 16.90
CA GLY A 153 19.41 -9.44 17.39
C GLY A 153 20.10 -8.39 16.53
N LEU A 154 21.37 -8.63 16.18
CA LEU A 154 22.14 -7.72 15.32
C LEU A 154 21.55 -7.63 13.91
N LEU A 155 21.13 -8.77 13.32
CA LEU A 155 20.48 -8.78 12.02
C LEU A 155 19.17 -7.98 12.03
N ARG A 156 18.34 -8.13 13.06
CA ARG A 156 17.11 -7.35 13.22
C ARG A 156 17.37 -5.86 13.36
N ALA A 157 18.41 -5.49 14.11
CA ALA A 157 18.80 -4.08 14.22
C ALA A 157 19.31 -3.54 12.87
N ALA A 158 20.11 -4.30 12.13
CA ALA A 158 20.63 -3.90 10.82
C ALA A 158 19.54 -3.65 9.79
N VAL A 159 18.47 -4.45 9.79
CA VAL A 159 17.31 -4.26 8.91
C VAL A 159 16.52 -2.98 9.23
N LEU A 160 16.53 -2.54 10.49
CA LEU A 160 15.83 -1.33 10.90
C LEU A 160 16.63 -0.04 10.64
N VAL A 161 17.96 -0.13 10.46
CA VAL A 161 18.82 1.04 10.21
C VAL A 161 18.41 1.83 8.97
N PRO A 162 18.19 1.21 7.78
CA PRO A 162 17.75 1.94 6.61
C PRO A 162 16.44 2.71 6.81
N TRP A 163 15.53 2.14 7.58
CA TRP A 163 14.23 2.77 7.87
C TRP A 163 14.35 4.01 8.77
N ALA A 164 15.41 4.08 9.59
CA ALA A 164 15.68 5.21 10.46
C ALA A 164 16.35 6.40 9.74
N ILE A 165 16.85 6.19 8.50
CA ILE A 165 17.52 7.26 7.74
C ILE A 165 16.45 8.17 7.12
N PRO A 166 16.58 9.52 7.25
CA PRO A 166 15.65 10.44 6.60
C PRO A 166 15.64 10.26 5.08
N THR A 167 14.45 10.19 4.50
CA THR A 167 14.24 9.98 3.04
C THR A 167 15.02 10.95 2.16
N ALA A 168 15.16 12.21 2.59
CA ALA A 168 15.95 13.22 1.86
C ALA A 168 17.43 12.84 1.77
N VAL A 169 17.98 12.21 2.80
CA VAL A 169 19.39 11.74 2.79
C VAL A 169 19.51 10.52 1.88
N THR A 170 18.58 9.57 1.98
CA THR A 170 18.54 8.40 1.10
C THR A 170 18.43 8.79 -0.37
N ALA A 171 17.56 9.73 -0.71
CA ALA A 171 17.44 10.24 -2.08
C ALA A 171 18.75 10.85 -2.60
N LYS A 172 19.48 11.62 -1.78
CA LYS A 172 20.80 12.17 -2.14
C LYS A 172 21.85 11.08 -2.32
N LEU A 173 21.84 10.05 -1.48
CA LEU A 173 22.76 8.92 -1.62
C LEU A 173 22.55 8.20 -2.96
N TRP A 174 21.30 7.90 -3.32
CA TRP A 174 20.98 7.28 -4.61
C TRP A 174 21.35 8.17 -5.79
N PHE A 175 21.17 9.49 -5.69
CA PHE A 175 21.62 10.44 -6.70
C PHE A 175 23.13 10.34 -6.96
N PHE A 176 23.96 10.26 -5.91
CA PHE A 176 25.40 10.08 -6.05
C PHE A 176 25.78 8.68 -6.56
N ILE A 177 25.07 7.65 -6.17
CA ILE A 177 25.33 6.28 -6.63
C ILE A 177 25.08 6.17 -8.13
N PHE A 178 23.99 6.74 -8.64
CA PHE A 178 23.59 6.68 -10.05
C PHE A 178 24.07 7.88 -10.89
N ALA A 179 24.89 8.76 -10.35
CA ALA A 179 25.56 9.80 -11.14
C ALA A 179 26.46 9.17 -12.22
N PHE A 180 26.72 9.89 -13.32
CA PHE A 180 27.56 9.38 -14.41
C PHE A 180 28.95 8.94 -13.92
N GLU A 181 29.58 9.74 -13.06
CA GLU A 181 30.83 9.37 -12.38
C GLU A 181 30.62 8.71 -11.02
N GLY A 182 29.40 8.20 -10.78
CA GLY A 182 28.98 7.64 -9.51
C GLY A 182 29.54 6.26 -9.24
N ILE A 183 29.21 5.77 -8.04
CA ILE A 183 29.70 4.49 -7.52
C ILE A 183 29.26 3.32 -8.41
N ALA A 184 28.03 3.34 -8.94
CA ALA A 184 27.50 2.26 -9.76
C ALA A 184 28.34 2.06 -11.03
N ASN A 185 28.65 3.13 -11.78
CA ASN A 185 29.44 3.02 -12.98
C ASN A 185 30.90 2.62 -12.70
N LYS A 186 31.49 3.13 -11.60
CA LYS A 186 32.87 2.76 -11.21
C LYS A 186 32.99 1.30 -10.78
N LEU A 187 31.97 0.80 -10.06
CA LEU A 187 31.96 -0.58 -9.56
C LEU A 187 31.82 -1.61 -10.70
N PHE A 188 30.96 -1.31 -11.67
CA PHE A 188 30.70 -2.21 -12.81
C PHE A 188 31.59 -1.92 -14.02
N GLY A 189 32.46 -0.90 -13.97
CA GLY A 189 33.31 -0.49 -15.11
C GLY A 189 32.48 -0.02 -16.31
N THR A 190 31.31 0.55 -16.09
CA THR A 190 30.38 1.00 -17.13
C THR A 190 30.28 2.52 -17.19
N ALA A 191 29.81 3.04 -18.33
CA ALA A 191 29.54 4.47 -18.53
C ALA A 191 28.05 4.68 -18.87
N ILE A 192 27.17 4.16 -18.01
CA ILE A 192 25.72 4.24 -18.21
C ILE A 192 25.19 5.57 -17.72
N LEU A 193 24.44 6.26 -18.58
CA LEU A 193 23.64 7.44 -18.20
C LEU A 193 22.32 6.94 -17.59
N TRP A 194 22.32 6.71 -16.26
CA TRP A 194 21.18 6.12 -15.53
C TRP A 194 19.89 6.95 -15.64
N THR A 195 20.01 8.27 -15.86
CA THR A 195 18.86 9.17 -16.02
C THR A 195 18.62 9.59 -17.47
N GLY A 196 19.46 9.15 -18.40
CA GLY A 196 19.46 9.62 -19.80
C GLY A 196 18.58 8.81 -20.75
N SER A 197 18.17 7.61 -20.36
CA SER A 197 17.31 6.77 -21.19
C SER A 197 16.33 5.94 -20.34
N GLU A 198 15.25 5.50 -20.96
CA GLU A 198 14.11 4.91 -20.25
C GLU A 198 14.46 3.65 -19.47
N VAL A 199 15.18 2.71 -20.06
CA VAL A 199 15.51 1.42 -19.42
C VAL A 199 16.45 1.58 -18.22
N PRO A 200 17.60 2.25 -18.32
CA PRO A 200 18.45 2.52 -17.17
C PRO A 200 17.74 3.30 -16.05
N ALA A 201 16.93 4.31 -16.41
CA ALA A 201 16.19 5.10 -15.42
C ALA A 201 15.19 4.23 -14.65
N ARG A 202 14.45 3.39 -15.35
CA ARG A 202 13.52 2.43 -14.70
C ARG A 202 14.27 1.44 -13.79
N THR A 203 15.40 0.93 -14.25
CA THR A 203 16.24 0.02 -13.44
C THR A 203 16.77 0.71 -12.19
N ALA A 204 17.27 1.94 -12.30
CA ALA A 204 17.75 2.71 -11.16
C ALA A 204 16.64 2.96 -10.13
N ILE A 205 15.43 3.31 -10.58
CA ILE A 205 14.28 3.52 -9.69
C ILE A 205 13.91 2.21 -8.97
N ILE A 206 13.82 1.09 -9.69
CA ILE A 206 13.48 -0.20 -9.08
C ILE A 206 14.52 -0.59 -8.02
N ILE A 207 15.81 -0.41 -8.30
CA ILE A 207 16.87 -0.73 -7.34
C ILE A 207 16.81 0.20 -6.10
N ALA A 208 16.46 1.47 -6.30
CA ALA A 208 16.40 2.43 -5.20
C ALA A 208 15.17 2.24 -4.31
N ASP A 209 14.08 1.69 -4.86
CA ASP A 209 12.80 1.49 -4.18
C ASP A 209 12.74 0.13 -3.45
N THR A 210 13.44 -0.88 -3.95
CA THR A 210 13.49 -2.24 -3.39
C THR A 210 14.60 -2.42 -2.35
#